data_ad72d66942fb7b7e8fb674177c4430d1
#
_entry.id   ad72d66942fb7b7e8fb674177c4430d1
#
_cell.length_a   1.000
_cell.length_b   1.000
_cell.length_c   1.000
_cell.angle_alpha   90.00
_cell.angle_beta   90.00
_cell.angle_gamma   90.00
#
_symmetry.space_group_name_H-M   'P 1'
#
loop_
_entity.id
_entity.type
_entity.pdbx_description
1 polymer ?
#
loop_
_entity_poly.entity_id
_entity_poly.type
_entity_poly.pdbx_seq_one_letter_code
_entity_poly.pdbx_strand_id
1 'polypeptide(L)'
;MRYLITLIIAVFFTVTFPVFSQDSLVREKLKKLEKIEGEDFRQGIRLIYDSLKYLSDFQAKMNVADHVFALTLKKDDIAHIHSLLFRAMHSGKNESGLFEQAFMLAEKYHLPDDINNVEFSRSQFYLERKQFDSAMIYLLSYLDRTHDHKEGEGYLNILNLLGDIYFEAGIYNRAVEIYSGIFQQYERDENWNFFRPYVMMNNLGQIALNTGNLQLANQWFTRSIQIAENQLHTPYRFNTMAYTKIKLAETALEYDSLDLAERLLNEVACYPSEEIYNDVRQERMYCSARLLLKQGELDKAQQVARKLLPGASAQFGHYRFVPEIFRMMAAISVRQNNLPLALDYMNKYNMMQDSLDAQMHLAGSMIILAEYNQEISRIELQRSRNRVLMLISGLAIVLIVLFVILLLYRKLYRSKLALVKKTLEKEQQVEMPALVNENCKPEELPDENERNQQANLISNLKVLMESQKPYLNPGLTIVEVAQLLATNRTYLSKAINGQLKTTFPNFINEYRIRESIRLITTGYTLTHTQEALANQSGFANRNVFINAFKKYTGVVPSFFITNYKKWNNKDNRFHDDD
;
A
#
# COMPACT_ATOMS: atom_id res chain seq x y z
N MET A 1 6.51 -41.24 7.31
CA MET A 1 7.94 -40.89 7.48
C MET A 1 8.17 -39.42 7.89
N ARG A 2 7.49 -38.44 7.27
CA ARG A 2 7.60 -37.00 7.67
C ARG A 2 7.23 -36.74 9.15
N TYR A 3 6.12 -37.28 9.65
CA TYR A 3 5.71 -37.16 11.06
C TYR A 3 6.68 -37.82 12.06
N LEU A 4 7.35 -38.88 11.65
CA LEU A 4 8.31 -39.58 12.52
C LEU A 4 9.61 -38.79 12.70
N ILE A 5 10.06 -38.05 11.67
CA ILE A 5 11.26 -37.20 11.72
C ILE A 5 10.97 -35.96 12.59
N THR A 6 9.81 -35.34 12.45
CA THR A 6 9.39 -34.19 13.28
C THR A 6 9.20 -34.60 14.74
N LEU A 7 8.60 -35.78 14.99
CA LEU A 7 8.43 -36.30 16.35
C LEU A 7 9.76 -36.71 17.02
N ILE A 8 10.69 -37.29 16.27
CA ILE A 8 12.03 -37.65 16.77
C ILE A 8 12.83 -36.37 17.08
N ILE A 9 12.70 -35.32 16.31
CA ILE A 9 13.34 -34.03 16.58
C ILE A 9 12.72 -33.34 17.80
N ALA A 10 11.38 -33.35 17.94
CA ALA A 10 10.67 -32.74 19.06
C ALA A 10 10.86 -33.47 20.39
N VAL A 11 10.83 -34.81 20.41
CA VAL A 11 10.97 -35.63 21.64
C VAL A 11 12.40 -35.60 22.21
N PHE A 12 13.41 -35.35 21.37
CA PHE A 12 14.80 -35.26 21.84
C PHE A 12 15.15 -33.93 22.51
N PHE A 13 14.34 -32.89 22.40
CA PHE A 13 14.58 -31.59 23.01
C PHE A 13 13.98 -31.41 24.41
N THR A 14 13.12 -32.30 24.86
CA THR A 14 12.42 -32.18 26.15
C THR A 14 13.07 -32.94 27.30
N VAL A 15 14.18 -33.66 27.06
CA VAL A 15 14.86 -34.40 28.09
C VAL A 15 16.08 -33.62 28.55
N THR A 16 16.08 -33.21 29.81
CA THR A 16 17.17 -32.58 30.55
C THR A 16 18.41 -33.50 30.56
N PHE A 17 19.49 -33.09 29.86
CA PHE A 17 20.80 -33.73 29.93
C PHE A 17 21.86 -32.79 30.54
N PRO A 18 22.81 -33.30 31.32
CA PRO A 18 23.87 -32.50 31.92
C PRO A 18 24.79 -31.88 30.84
N VAL A 19 25.31 -30.70 31.14
CA VAL A 19 26.02 -29.75 30.26
C VAL A 19 27.17 -30.37 29.41
N PHE A 20 27.78 -31.47 29.83
CA PHE A 20 28.90 -32.11 29.12
C PHE A 20 28.52 -32.96 27.90
N SER A 21 27.26 -33.31 27.70
CA SER A 21 26.82 -34.13 26.57
C SER A 21 26.26 -33.31 25.38
N GLN A 22 26.04 -32.01 25.55
CA GLN A 22 25.39 -31.16 24.56
C GLN A 22 26.26 -30.90 23.30
N ASP A 23 27.58 -30.81 23.46
CA ASP A 23 28.51 -30.55 22.34
C ASP A 23 28.55 -31.69 21.31
N SER A 24 28.47 -32.94 21.77
CA SER A 24 28.45 -34.13 20.90
C SER A 24 27.13 -34.25 20.13
N LEU A 25 26.00 -33.93 20.79
CA LEU A 25 24.67 -33.99 20.21
C LEU A 25 24.47 -32.89 19.17
N VAL A 26 24.94 -31.67 19.43
CA VAL A 26 24.91 -30.56 18.48
C VAL A 26 25.75 -30.89 17.24
N ARG A 27 26.95 -31.45 17.41
CA ARG A 27 27.80 -31.87 16.29
C ARG A 27 27.19 -33.01 15.45
N GLU A 28 26.49 -33.96 16.08
CA GLU A 28 25.77 -35.02 15.35
C GLU A 28 24.62 -34.44 14.51
N LYS A 29 23.87 -33.47 15.07
CA LYS A 29 22.80 -32.77 14.37
C LYS A 29 23.31 -31.94 13.19
N LEU A 30 24.43 -31.24 13.36
CA LEU A 30 25.08 -30.50 12.28
C LEU A 30 25.48 -31.42 11.12
N LYS A 31 26.05 -32.59 11.40
CA LYS A 31 26.39 -33.62 10.38
C LYS A 31 25.15 -34.14 9.64
N LYS A 32 24.00 -34.23 10.31
CA LYS A 32 22.74 -34.62 9.68
C LYS A 32 22.22 -33.52 8.75
N LEU A 33 22.34 -32.24 9.14
CA LEU A 33 21.97 -31.09 8.32
C LEU A 33 22.81 -30.97 7.04
N GLU A 34 24.06 -31.40 7.08
CA GLU A 34 24.92 -31.42 5.88
C GLU A 34 24.35 -32.28 4.75
N LYS A 35 23.47 -33.24 5.05
CA LYS A 35 22.94 -34.24 4.13
C LYS A 35 21.53 -33.94 3.63
N ILE A 36 20.85 -32.95 4.17
CA ILE A 36 19.48 -32.57 3.80
C ILE A 36 19.44 -31.22 3.08
N GLU A 37 18.42 -30.97 2.28
CA GLU A 37 18.24 -29.78 1.44
C GLU A 37 16.81 -29.24 1.50
N GLY A 38 16.59 -28.06 0.94
CA GLY A 38 15.29 -27.44 0.82
C GLY A 38 14.64 -27.07 2.16
N GLU A 39 13.34 -27.26 2.27
CA GLU A 39 12.58 -26.83 3.45
C GLU A 39 12.95 -27.59 4.72
N ASP A 40 13.27 -28.86 4.62
CA ASP A 40 13.73 -29.65 5.79
C ASP A 40 15.07 -29.11 6.33
N PHE A 41 15.95 -28.62 5.45
CA PHE A 41 17.19 -27.96 5.84
C PHE A 41 16.91 -26.63 6.56
N ARG A 42 16.03 -25.78 5.99
CA ARG A 42 15.63 -24.49 6.57
C ARG A 42 15.02 -24.66 7.96
N GLN A 43 14.12 -25.61 8.12
CA GLN A 43 13.49 -25.94 9.39
C GLN A 43 14.55 -26.44 10.41
N GLY A 44 15.48 -27.27 9.98
CA GLY A 44 16.59 -27.74 10.81
C GLY A 44 17.48 -26.58 11.31
N ILE A 45 17.77 -25.61 10.46
CA ILE A 45 18.54 -24.41 10.83
C ILE A 45 17.78 -23.56 11.88
N ARG A 46 16.48 -23.32 11.68
CA ARG A 46 15.63 -22.61 12.66
C ARG A 46 15.69 -23.29 14.03
N LEU A 47 15.51 -24.61 14.08
CA LEU A 47 15.56 -25.39 15.33
C LEU A 47 16.93 -25.34 16.02
N ILE A 48 18.04 -25.28 15.27
CA ILE A 48 19.35 -25.09 15.86
C ILE A 48 19.47 -23.72 16.52
N TYR A 49 19.12 -22.64 15.82
CA TYR A 49 19.18 -21.30 16.39
C TYR A 49 18.26 -21.13 17.60
N ASP A 50 17.09 -21.73 17.59
CA ASP A 50 16.21 -21.76 18.75
C ASP A 50 16.87 -22.52 19.95
N SER A 51 17.58 -23.59 19.63
CA SER A 51 18.31 -24.35 20.67
C SER A 51 19.51 -23.59 21.22
N LEU A 52 20.18 -22.76 20.39
CA LEU A 52 21.33 -21.96 20.83
C LEU A 52 20.95 -20.91 21.89
N LYS A 53 19.69 -20.50 21.96
CA LYS A 53 19.20 -19.58 23.00
C LYS A 53 19.40 -20.16 24.42
N TYR A 54 19.40 -21.48 24.55
CA TYR A 54 19.49 -22.20 25.83
C TYR A 54 20.92 -22.57 26.25
N LEU A 55 21.91 -22.41 25.38
CA LEU A 55 23.31 -22.67 25.75
C LEU A 55 23.82 -21.55 26.66
N SER A 56 24.38 -21.92 27.81
CA SER A 56 24.97 -20.97 28.78
C SER A 56 26.38 -20.54 28.39
N ASP A 57 27.14 -21.40 27.70
CA ASP A 57 28.50 -21.10 27.24
C ASP A 57 28.45 -20.29 25.93
N PHE A 58 28.85 -19.02 26.03
CA PHE A 58 28.88 -18.10 24.89
C PHE A 58 29.84 -18.56 23.79
N GLN A 59 31.03 -19.09 24.13
CA GLN A 59 31.99 -19.53 23.12
C GLN A 59 31.53 -20.78 22.37
N ALA A 60 30.91 -21.73 23.06
CA ALA A 60 30.30 -22.91 22.44
C ALA A 60 29.15 -22.49 21.49
N LYS A 61 28.33 -21.56 21.96
CA LYS A 61 27.23 -20.96 21.18
C LYS A 61 27.71 -20.34 19.88
N MET A 62 28.77 -19.52 19.95
CA MET A 62 29.35 -18.87 18.78
C MET A 62 30.02 -19.84 17.82
N ASN A 63 30.71 -20.86 18.32
CA ASN A 63 31.34 -21.90 17.50
C ASN A 63 30.30 -22.66 16.64
N VAL A 64 29.13 -22.99 17.23
CA VAL A 64 28.03 -23.63 16.50
C VAL A 64 27.45 -22.66 15.47
N ALA A 65 27.22 -21.41 15.85
CA ALA A 65 26.69 -20.39 14.96
C ALA A 65 27.60 -20.14 13.74
N ASP A 66 28.93 -20.12 13.95
CA ASP A 66 29.90 -19.96 12.86
C ASP A 66 29.89 -21.14 11.89
N HIS A 67 29.74 -22.35 12.39
CA HIS A 67 29.61 -23.54 11.53
C HIS A 67 28.31 -23.50 10.70
N VAL A 68 27.18 -23.19 11.36
CA VAL A 68 25.86 -23.02 10.68
C VAL A 68 25.91 -21.91 9.65
N PHE A 69 26.55 -20.79 9.97
CA PHE A 69 26.73 -19.69 9.03
C PHE A 69 27.49 -20.11 7.75
N ALA A 70 28.61 -20.80 7.91
CA ALA A 70 29.39 -21.30 6.79
C ALA A 70 28.63 -22.33 5.94
N LEU A 71 27.77 -23.13 6.57
CA LEU A 71 26.94 -24.14 5.92
C LEU A 71 25.80 -23.48 5.12
N THR A 72 25.07 -22.54 5.72
CA THR A 72 23.96 -21.84 5.08
C THR A 72 24.41 -20.98 3.92
N LEU A 73 25.54 -20.28 4.05
CA LEU A 73 26.15 -19.47 2.98
C LEU A 73 26.41 -20.26 1.69
N LYS A 74 26.69 -21.55 1.82
CA LYS A 74 27.00 -22.42 0.68
C LYS A 74 25.78 -23.13 0.11
N LYS A 75 24.73 -23.34 0.91
CA LYS A 75 23.63 -24.24 0.58
C LYS A 75 22.31 -23.53 0.28
N ASP A 76 21.96 -22.50 1.01
CA ASP A 76 20.61 -21.95 0.95
C ASP A 76 20.58 -20.50 1.45
N ASP A 77 20.36 -19.57 0.53
CA ASP A 77 20.27 -18.14 0.81
C ASP A 77 19.15 -17.80 1.82
N ILE A 78 18.02 -18.53 1.79
CA ILE A 78 16.89 -18.27 2.68
C ILE A 78 17.25 -18.72 4.11
N ALA A 79 17.83 -19.91 4.27
CA ALA A 79 18.34 -20.38 5.57
C ALA A 79 19.45 -19.46 6.10
N HIS A 80 20.19 -18.80 5.20
CA HIS A 80 21.27 -17.88 5.55
C HIS A 80 20.76 -16.62 6.25
N ILE A 81 19.52 -16.17 5.97
CA ILE A 81 18.89 -15.03 6.66
C ILE A 81 18.93 -15.23 8.19
N HIS A 82 18.50 -16.38 8.69
CA HIS A 82 18.52 -16.67 10.13
C HIS A 82 19.93 -16.69 10.71
N SER A 83 20.90 -17.14 9.93
CA SER A 83 22.31 -17.14 10.32
C SER A 83 22.87 -15.73 10.43
N LEU A 84 22.53 -14.86 9.50
CA LEU A 84 22.89 -13.43 9.52
C LEU A 84 22.29 -12.74 10.74
N LEU A 85 20.99 -12.96 11.02
CA LEU A 85 20.31 -12.38 12.17
C LEU A 85 20.96 -12.82 13.48
N PHE A 86 21.22 -14.10 13.65
CA PHE A 86 21.86 -14.60 14.86
C PHE A 86 23.24 -13.97 15.06
N ARG A 87 24.05 -13.87 14.01
CA ARG A 87 25.38 -13.22 14.09
C ARG A 87 25.27 -11.72 14.35
N ALA A 88 24.32 -11.03 13.72
CA ALA A 88 24.07 -9.61 13.97
C ALA A 88 23.77 -9.35 15.46
N MET A 89 22.97 -10.20 16.08
CA MET A 89 22.58 -10.07 17.49
C MET A 89 23.74 -10.37 18.47
N HIS A 90 24.71 -11.23 18.12
CA HIS A 90 25.64 -11.80 19.11
C HIS A 90 27.13 -11.58 18.79
N SER A 91 27.53 -11.23 17.54
CA SER A 91 28.96 -11.23 17.18
C SER A 91 29.74 -10.01 17.65
N GLY A 92 29.09 -8.89 17.90
CA GLY A 92 29.73 -7.62 18.26
C GLY A 92 30.59 -7.04 17.12
N LYS A 93 30.41 -7.50 15.89
CA LYS A 93 31.17 -7.03 14.71
C LYS A 93 30.27 -6.86 13.50
N ASN A 94 30.31 -5.68 12.89
CA ASN A 94 29.60 -5.35 11.65
C ASN A 94 28.10 -5.68 11.68
N GLU A 95 27.45 -5.47 12.82
CA GLU A 95 26.05 -5.87 13.04
C GLU A 95 25.10 -5.23 12.03
N SER A 96 25.27 -3.93 11.77
CA SER A 96 24.45 -3.19 10.79
C SER A 96 24.55 -3.80 9.39
N GLY A 97 25.76 -4.19 8.96
CA GLY A 97 25.97 -4.82 7.66
C GLY A 97 25.35 -6.22 7.58
N LEU A 98 25.35 -6.98 8.68
CA LEU A 98 24.70 -8.29 8.73
C LEU A 98 23.18 -8.19 8.67
N PHE A 99 22.57 -7.22 9.37
CA PHE A 99 21.14 -6.95 9.26
C PHE A 99 20.74 -6.52 7.85
N GLU A 100 21.56 -5.66 7.22
CA GLU A 100 21.30 -5.21 5.86
C GLU A 100 21.34 -6.36 4.85
N GLN A 101 22.32 -7.24 4.96
CA GLN A 101 22.41 -8.44 4.12
C GLN A 101 21.19 -9.36 4.30
N ALA A 102 20.75 -9.57 5.56
CA ALA A 102 19.56 -10.36 5.85
C ALA A 102 18.31 -9.74 5.23
N PHE A 103 18.17 -8.43 5.34
CA PHE A 103 17.05 -7.67 4.76
C PHE A 103 17.03 -7.79 3.23
N MET A 104 18.16 -7.54 2.56
CA MET A 104 18.26 -7.64 1.10
C MET A 104 17.96 -9.05 0.58
N LEU A 105 18.37 -10.09 1.30
CA LEU A 105 18.01 -11.47 0.94
C LEU A 105 16.52 -11.73 1.08
N ALA A 106 15.91 -11.27 2.17
CA ALA A 106 14.48 -11.42 2.40
C ALA A 106 13.66 -10.66 1.34
N GLU A 107 14.09 -9.47 0.93
CA GLU A 107 13.47 -8.73 -0.18
C GLU A 107 13.65 -9.44 -1.53
N LYS A 108 14.87 -9.91 -1.83
CA LYS A 108 15.19 -10.63 -3.08
C LYS A 108 14.27 -11.83 -3.31
N TYR A 109 13.95 -12.55 -2.24
CA TYR A 109 13.09 -13.74 -2.31
C TYR A 109 11.61 -13.46 -1.99
N HIS A 110 11.23 -12.18 -1.82
CA HIS A 110 9.86 -11.75 -1.49
C HIS A 110 9.27 -12.47 -0.26
N LEU A 111 10.02 -12.48 0.83
CA LEU A 111 9.68 -13.15 2.10
C LEU A 111 9.22 -12.13 3.15
N PRO A 112 7.93 -11.76 3.20
CA PRO A 112 7.43 -10.72 4.10
C PRO A 112 7.66 -11.06 5.58
N ASP A 113 7.52 -12.33 5.96
CA ASP A 113 7.74 -12.76 7.35
C ASP A 113 9.21 -12.64 7.77
N ASP A 114 10.14 -12.95 6.87
CA ASP A 114 11.56 -12.78 7.17
C ASP A 114 11.98 -11.31 7.18
N ILE A 115 11.42 -10.46 6.32
CA ILE A 115 11.60 -9.00 6.39
C ILE A 115 11.15 -8.49 7.76
N ASN A 116 9.98 -8.91 8.20
CA ASN A 116 9.44 -8.56 9.50
C ASN A 116 10.34 -9.06 10.66
N ASN A 117 10.84 -10.29 10.57
CA ASN A 117 11.77 -10.86 11.56
C ASN A 117 13.10 -10.09 11.62
N VAL A 118 13.62 -9.63 10.49
CA VAL A 118 14.83 -8.80 10.43
C VAL A 118 14.62 -7.49 11.17
N GLU A 119 13.53 -6.80 10.92
CA GLU A 119 13.26 -5.51 11.57
C GLU A 119 12.94 -5.64 13.05
N PHE A 120 12.20 -6.68 13.43
CA PHE A 120 12.00 -7.00 14.84
C PHE A 120 13.34 -7.25 15.56
N SER A 121 14.19 -8.11 15.01
CA SER A 121 15.50 -8.42 15.59
C SER A 121 16.41 -7.19 15.66
N ARG A 122 16.35 -6.34 14.63
CA ARG A 122 17.10 -5.09 14.55
C ARG A 122 16.62 -4.09 15.62
N SER A 123 15.30 -3.96 15.78
CA SER A 123 14.73 -3.13 16.84
C SER A 123 15.13 -3.61 18.23
N GLN A 124 15.02 -4.92 18.49
CA GLN A 124 15.46 -5.52 19.76
C GLN A 124 16.96 -5.29 20.03
N PHE A 125 17.79 -5.47 19.02
CA PHE A 125 19.24 -5.23 19.10
C PHE A 125 19.57 -3.80 19.53
N TYR A 126 18.91 -2.80 18.94
CA TYR A 126 19.12 -1.40 19.30
C TYR A 126 18.53 -1.06 20.68
N LEU A 127 17.41 -1.67 21.08
CA LEU A 127 16.85 -1.51 22.41
C LEU A 127 17.81 -2.02 23.50
N GLU A 128 18.40 -3.21 23.31
CA GLU A 128 19.38 -3.77 24.26
C GLU A 128 20.61 -2.86 24.45
N ARG A 129 20.93 -2.04 23.43
CA ARG A 129 22.02 -1.05 23.45
C ARG A 129 21.58 0.36 23.87
N LYS A 130 20.33 0.52 24.29
CA LYS A 130 19.74 1.82 24.68
C LYS A 130 19.76 2.86 23.54
N GLN A 131 19.78 2.43 22.29
CA GLN A 131 19.66 3.26 21.10
C GLN A 131 18.19 3.32 20.68
N PHE A 132 17.40 4.07 21.46
CA PHE A 132 15.95 4.07 21.40
C PHE A 132 15.39 4.62 20.08
N ASP A 133 16.06 5.63 19.51
CA ASP A 133 15.73 6.21 18.20
C ASP A 133 15.79 5.15 17.09
N SER A 134 16.90 4.45 17.03
CA SER A 134 17.12 3.38 16.05
C SER A 134 16.14 2.21 16.27
N ALA A 135 15.94 1.79 17.52
CA ALA A 135 14.97 0.75 17.85
C ALA A 135 13.56 1.13 17.38
N MET A 136 13.15 2.37 17.61
CA MET A 136 11.84 2.88 17.23
C MET A 136 11.66 2.95 15.70
N ILE A 137 12.67 3.41 14.96
CA ILE A 137 12.60 3.51 13.48
C ILE A 137 12.26 2.15 12.86
N TYR A 138 12.97 1.09 13.25
CA TYR A 138 12.75 -0.26 12.69
C TYR A 138 11.43 -0.86 13.14
N LEU A 139 11.02 -0.61 14.37
CA LEU A 139 9.75 -1.08 14.90
C LEU A 139 8.56 -0.41 14.21
N LEU A 140 8.64 0.90 14.01
CA LEU A 140 7.60 1.66 13.32
C LEU A 140 7.50 1.28 11.84
N SER A 141 8.63 0.98 11.19
CA SER A 141 8.66 0.45 9.81
C SER A 141 7.94 -0.90 9.70
N TYR A 142 8.13 -1.78 10.67
CA TYR A 142 7.39 -3.04 10.77
C TYR A 142 5.88 -2.79 10.93
N LEU A 143 5.47 -1.97 11.89
CA LEU A 143 4.07 -1.67 12.17
C LEU A 143 3.35 -1.06 10.97
N ASP A 144 4.04 -0.26 10.17
CA ASP A 144 3.49 0.36 8.97
C ASP A 144 3.21 -0.70 7.88
N ARG A 145 4.10 -1.68 7.70
CA ARG A 145 3.90 -2.77 6.73
C ARG A 145 2.81 -3.75 7.15
N THR A 146 2.62 -3.95 8.43
CA THR A 146 1.63 -4.90 8.97
C THR A 146 0.30 -4.24 9.35
N HIS A 147 0.10 -2.99 8.95
CA HIS A 147 -1.08 -2.18 9.31
C HIS A 147 -2.42 -2.87 9.01
N ASP A 148 -2.48 -3.67 7.94
CA ASP A 148 -3.71 -4.39 7.53
C ASP A 148 -3.89 -5.72 8.28
N HIS A 149 -2.89 -6.19 9.04
CA HIS A 149 -2.90 -7.45 9.78
C HIS A 149 -2.67 -7.20 11.29
N LYS A 150 -3.65 -6.54 11.93
CA LYS A 150 -3.59 -6.19 13.37
C LYS A 150 -3.92 -7.35 14.31
N GLU A 151 -3.92 -8.56 13.80
CA GLU A 151 -4.26 -9.77 14.55
C GLU A 151 -3.13 -10.78 14.45
N GLY A 152 -2.94 -11.55 15.52
CA GLY A 152 -1.98 -12.64 15.56
C GLY A 152 -0.77 -12.37 16.46
N GLU A 153 -0.06 -13.46 16.74
CA GLU A 153 1.08 -13.51 17.68
C GLU A 153 2.21 -12.53 17.30
N GLY A 154 2.55 -12.43 16.02
CA GLY A 154 3.62 -11.54 15.55
C GLY A 154 3.34 -10.07 15.86
N TYR A 155 2.10 -9.61 15.63
CA TYR A 155 1.70 -8.24 15.92
C TYR A 155 1.79 -7.90 17.42
N LEU A 156 1.44 -8.83 18.30
CA LEU A 156 1.47 -8.60 19.73
C LEU A 156 2.89 -8.63 20.30
N ASN A 157 3.77 -9.45 19.74
CA ASN A 157 5.20 -9.42 20.07
C ASN A 157 5.81 -8.05 19.73
N ILE A 158 5.39 -7.46 18.62
CA ILE A 158 5.80 -6.12 18.20
C ILE A 158 5.27 -5.05 19.16
N LEU A 159 3.99 -5.10 19.49
CA LEU A 159 3.41 -4.17 20.45
C LEU A 159 4.10 -4.32 21.83
N ASN A 160 4.43 -5.55 22.26
CA ASN A 160 5.17 -5.74 23.47
C ASN A 160 6.56 -5.06 23.40
N LEU A 161 7.29 -5.24 22.29
CA LEU A 161 8.58 -4.57 22.11
C LEU A 161 8.45 -3.04 22.10
N LEU A 162 7.38 -2.51 21.52
CA LEU A 162 7.07 -1.07 21.58
C LEU A 162 6.83 -0.63 23.04
N GLY A 163 6.07 -1.41 23.80
CA GLY A 163 5.89 -1.18 25.23
C GLY A 163 7.21 -1.21 26.00
N ASP A 164 8.10 -2.16 25.68
CA ASP A 164 9.43 -2.28 26.29
C ASP A 164 10.32 -1.06 25.98
N ILE A 165 10.26 -0.54 24.75
CA ILE A 165 10.98 0.69 24.36
C ILE A 165 10.49 1.89 25.21
N TYR A 166 9.18 2.09 25.31
CA TYR A 166 8.63 3.17 26.14
C TYR A 166 8.94 2.98 27.63
N PHE A 167 8.87 1.74 28.13
CA PHE A 167 9.21 1.41 29.50
C PHE A 167 10.66 1.74 29.84
N GLU A 168 11.60 1.29 29.01
CA GLU A 168 13.03 1.52 29.19
C GLU A 168 13.42 3.00 29.03
N ALA A 169 12.68 3.74 28.21
CA ALA A 169 12.84 5.19 28.05
C ALA A 169 12.16 6.00 29.18
N GLY A 170 11.48 5.36 30.14
CA GLY A 170 10.79 6.02 31.24
C GLY A 170 9.46 6.66 30.85
N ILE A 171 8.95 6.43 29.63
CA ILE A 171 7.65 6.97 29.16
C ILE A 171 6.53 6.03 29.59
N TYR A 172 6.34 5.93 30.89
CA TYR A 172 5.47 4.93 31.53
C TYR A 172 4.00 4.99 31.08
N ASN A 173 3.45 6.18 30.83
CA ASN A 173 2.05 6.32 30.39
C ASN A 173 1.81 5.58 29.06
N ARG A 174 2.72 5.70 28.09
CA ARG A 174 2.63 4.99 26.82
C ARG A 174 2.84 3.50 26.97
N ALA A 175 3.81 3.10 27.79
CA ALA A 175 4.05 1.68 28.07
C ALA A 175 2.80 1.02 28.68
N VAL A 176 2.15 1.67 29.66
CA VAL A 176 0.92 1.16 30.29
C VAL A 176 -0.23 1.06 29.29
N GLU A 177 -0.42 2.06 28.43
CA GLU A 177 -1.46 2.04 27.39
C GLU A 177 -1.29 0.80 26.48
N ILE A 178 -0.08 0.55 26.01
CA ILE A 178 0.21 -0.57 25.12
C ILE A 178 0.06 -1.92 25.84
N TYR A 179 0.68 -2.08 27.00
CA TYR A 179 0.60 -3.34 27.74
C TYR A 179 -0.84 -3.67 28.16
N SER A 180 -1.62 -2.65 28.54
CA SER A 180 -3.03 -2.85 28.90
C SER A 180 -3.86 -3.27 27.68
N GLY A 181 -3.59 -2.70 26.51
CA GLY A 181 -4.23 -3.10 25.26
C GLY A 181 -3.92 -4.55 24.86
N ILE A 182 -2.66 -4.94 24.97
CA ILE A 182 -2.22 -6.34 24.72
C ILE A 182 -2.90 -7.28 25.72
N PHE A 183 -2.93 -6.90 26.99
CA PHE A 183 -3.51 -7.72 28.04
C PHE A 183 -5.01 -7.95 27.85
N GLN A 184 -5.76 -6.95 27.42
CA GLN A 184 -7.18 -7.09 27.08
C GLN A 184 -7.41 -8.06 25.91
N GLN A 185 -6.50 -8.11 24.93
CA GLN A 185 -6.57 -9.10 23.86
C GLN A 185 -6.25 -10.50 24.39
N TYR A 186 -5.20 -10.64 25.21
CA TYR A 186 -4.82 -11.90 25.85
C TYR A 186 -5.98 -12.51 26.67
N GLU A 187 -6.74 -11.71 27.40
CA GLU A 187 -7.90 -12.20 28.19
C GLU A 187 -9.08 -12.68 27.33
N ARG A 188 -9.16 -12.27 26.07
CA ARG A 188 -10.24 -12.66 25.16
C ARG A 188 -10.00 -13.96 24.40
N ASP A 189 -8.75 -14.36 24.25
CA ASP A 189 -8.35 -15.53 23.45
C ASP A 189 -7.58 -16.53 24.31
N GLU A 190 -8.24 -17.65 24.62
CA GLU A 190 -7.65 -18.70 25.47
C GLU A 190 -6.54 -19.52 24.76
N ASN A 191 -6.34 -19.36 23.45
CA ASN A 191 -5.41 -20.17 22.62
C ASN A 191 -3.99 -19.59 22.49
N TRP A 192 -3.60 -18.65 23.31
CA TRP A 192 -2.31 -17.96 23.22
C TRP A 192 -1.15 -18.78 23.81
N ASN A 193 -0.68 -19.78 23.07
CA ASN A 193 0.40 -20.67 23.54
C ASN A 193 1.81 -20.08 23.45
N PHE A 194 2.03 -18.96 22.78
CA PHE A 194 3.35 -18.43 22.45
C PHE A 194 3.69 -17.08 23.07
N PHE A 195 2.67 -16.27 23.39
CA PHE A 195 2.89 -14.98 24.03
C PHE A 195 3.35 -15.13 25.49
N ARG A 196 4.27 -14.28 25.93
CA ARG A 196 4.81 -14.27 27.29
C ARG A 196 4.15 -13.20 28.16
N PRO A 197 2.88 -13.35 28.59
CA PRO A 197 2.14 -12.33 29.32
C PRO A 197 2.80 -11.98 30.67
N TYR A 198 3.54 -12.90 31.25
CA TYR A 198 4.28 -12.68 32.50
C TYR A 198 5.35 -11.58 32.39
N VAL A 199 6.00 -11.40 31.23
CA VAL A 199 6.98 -10.31 31.01
C VAL A 199 6.27 -8.96 31.09
N MET A 200 5.20 -8.82 30.35
CA MET A 200 4.37 -7.60 30.33
C MET A 200 3.80 -7.28 31.75
N MET A 201 3.32 -8.30 32.47
CA MET A 201 2.81 -8.12 33.83
C MET A 201 3.93 -7.69 34.79
N ASN A 202 5.14 -8.23 34.62
CA ASN A 202 6.29 -7.81 35.39
C ASN A 202 6.66 -6.34 35.08
N ASN A 203 6.58 -5.92 33.83
CA ASN A 203 6.82 -4.52 33.46
C ASN A 203 5.74 -3.58 34.02
N LEU A 204 4.45 -3.97 33.95
CA LEU A 204 3.36 -3.23 34.57
C LEU A 204 3.52 -3.15 36.10
N GLY A 205 3.91 -4.25 36.74
CA GLY A 205 4.24 -4.29 38.17
C GLY A 205 5.41 -3.37 38.52
N GLN A 206 6.46 -3.35 37.69
CA GLN A 206 7.62 -2.48 37.91
C GLN A 206 7.27 -0.98 37.69
N ILE A 207 6.42 -0.66 36.71
CA ILE A 207 5.92 0.71 36.54
C ILE A 207 5.13 1.13 37.79
N ALA A 208 4.24 0.27 38.28
CA ALA A 208 3.47 0.53 39.47
C ALA A 208 4.35 0.74 40.71
N LEU A 209 5.41 -0.07 40.85
CA LEU A 209 6.40 0.07 41.91
C LEU A 209 7.16 1.40 41.78
N ASN A 210 7.65 1.73 40.61
CA ASN A 210 8.40 2.97 40.35
C ASN A 210 7.55 4.24 40.56
N THR A 211 6.23 4.13 40.33
CA THR A 211 5.27 5.23 40.55
C THR A 211 4.66 5.25 41.97
N GLY A 212 5.11 4.36 42.87
CA GLY A 212 4.67 4.29 44.25
C GLY A 212 3.32 3.60 44.48
N ASN A 213 2.70 3.00 43.43
CA ASN A 213 1.46 2.24 43.59
C ASN A 213 1.77 0.78 43.98
N LEU A 214 2.13 0.59 45.23
CA LEU A 214 2.59 -0.71 45.75
C LEU A 214 1.51 -1.80 45.71
N GLN A 215 0.25 -1.43 45.88
CA GLN A 215 -0.88 -2.37 45.80
C GLN A 215 -1.03 -2.94 44.38
N LEU A 216 -0.99 -2.06 43.38
CA LEU A 216 -1.07 -2.46 41.99
C LEU A 216 0.15 -3.28 41.56
N ALA A 217 1.35 -2.92 42.02
CA ALA A 217 2.57 -3.68 41.80
C ALA A 217 2.44 -5.13 42.32
N ASN A 218 1.96 -5.27 43.55
CA ASN A 218 1.73 -6.60 44.15
C ASN A 218 0.71 -7.44 43.35
N GLN A 219 -0.35 -6.83 42.86
CA GLN A 219 -1.36 -7.51 42.04
C GLN A 219 -0.75 -8.05 40.73
N TRP A 220 0.00 -7.23 40.01
CA TRP A 220 0.61 -7.63 38.76
C TRP A 220 1.65 -8.73 38.93
N PHE A 221 2.52 -8.61 39.92
CA PHE A 221 3.55 -9.64 40.24
C PHE A 221 2.92 -10.97 40.66
N THR A 222 1.89 -10.93 41.51
CA THR A 222 1.18 -12.15 41.94
C THR A 222 0.56 -12.86 40.75
N ARG A 223 -0.08 -12.11 39.85
CA ARG A 223 -0.71 -12.66 38.62
C ARG A 223 0.36 -13.23 37.67
N SER A 224 1.50 -12.57 37.53
CA SER A 224 2.63 -13.08 36.75
C SER A 224 3.13 -14.44 37.25
N ILE A 225 3.26 -14.63 38.57
CA ILE A 225 3.64 -15.92 39.16
C ILE A 225 2.61 -17.00 38.85
N GLN A 226 1.30 -16.72 39.04
CA GLN A 226 0.25 -17.70 38.78
C GLN A 226 0.29 -18.21 37.34
N ILE A 227 0.53 -17.32 36.37
CA ILE A 227 0.67 -17.70 34.96
C ILE A 227 1.96 -18.52 34.76
N ALA A 228 3.08 -18.07 35.33
CA ALA A 228 4.36 -18.77 35.20
C ALA A 228 4.30 -20.19 35.77
N GLU A 229 3.60 -20.38 36.89
CA GLU A 229 3.40 -21.69 37.50
C GLU A 229 2.60 -22.67 36.66
N ASN A 230 1.58 -22.17 35.98
CA ASN A 230 0.61 -22.99 35.24
C ASN A 230 0.98 -23.23 33.77
N GLN A 231 1.67 -22.31 33.14
CA GLN A 231 1.86 -22.30 31.66
C GLN A 231 3.29 -22.50 31.21
N LEU A 232 4.31 -22.28 32.09
CA LEU A 232 5.69 -22.36 31.68
C LEU A 232 6.30 -23.75 31.94
N HIS A 233 6.99 -24.23 30.90
CA HIS A 233 7.89 -25.38 31.01
C HIS A 233 9.30 -24.93 31.37
N THR A 234 10.05 -25.77 32.06
CA THR A 234 11.50 -25.58 32.32
C THR A 234 12.25 -25.38 30.99
N PRO A 235 13.30 -24.53 30.89
CA PRO A 235 14.04 -23.85 31.98
C PRO A 235 13.51 -22.43 32.32
N TYR A 236 12.64 -21.81 31.53
CA TYR A 236 12.22 -20.42 31.77
C TYR A 236 11.37 -20.22 33.02
N ARG A 237 10.68 -21.26 33.46
CA ARG A 237 9.79 -21.20 34.62
C ARG A 237 10.49 -20.68 35.86
N PHE A 238 11.60 -21.29 36.25
CA PHE A 238 12.31 -20.91 37.47
C PHE A 238 12.92 -19.52 37.38
N ASN A 239 13.47 -19.16 36.22
CA ASN A 239 14.03 -17.82 36.05
C ASN A 239 12.94 -16.73 36.15
N THR A 240 11.78 -16.94 35.51
CA THR A 240 10.63 -16.00 35.57
C THR A 240 10.08 -15.92 36.97
N MET A 241 9.87 -17.06 37.65
CA MET A 241 9.38 -17.09 39.01
C MET A 241 10.35 -16.42 39.96
N ALA A 242 11.68 -16.67 39.82
CA ALA A 242 12.72 -16.02 40.61
C ALA A 242 12.65 -14.49 40.45
N TYR A 243 12.68 -14.01 39.23
CA TYR A 243 12.58 -12.56 38.95
C TYR A 243 11.32 -11.94 39.60
N THR A 244 10.15 -12.53 39.36
CA THR A 244 8.90 -12.00 39.88
C THR A 244 8.82 -12.05 41.42
N LYS A 245 9.32 -13.12 42.05
CA LYS A 245 9.40 -13.20 43.52
C LYS A 245 10.36 -12.17 44.12
N ILE A 246 11.48 -11.88 43.45
CA ILE A 246 12.39 -10.80 43.85
C ILE A 246 11.66 -9.45 43.79
N LYS A 247 10.87 -9.18 42.76
CA LYS A 247 10.05 -7.95 42.63
C LYS A 247 8.97 -7.86 43.71
N LEU A 248 8.36 -8.96 44.07
CA LEU A 248 7.47 -9.01 45.24
C LEU A 248 8.22 -8.74 46.55
N ALA A 249 9.42 -9.26 46.71
CA ALA A 249 10.26 -8.97 47.86
C ALA A 249 10.66 -7.48 47.92
N GLU A 250 10.99 -6.86 46.79
CA GLU A 250 11.20 -5.41 46.72
C GLU A 250 9.95 -4.65 47.17
N THR A 251 8.77 -5.02 46.65
CA THR A 251 7.49 -4.42 47.07
C THR A 251 7.25 -4.61 48.57
N ALA A 252 7.53 -5.78 49.09
CA ALA A 252 7.43 -6.06 50.55
C ALA A 252 8.39 -5.19 51.38
N LEU A 253 9.60 -4.92 50.89
CA LEU A 253 10.53 -4.00 51.53
C LEU A 253 10.01 -2.56 51.57
N GLU A 254 9.29 -2.11 50.54
CA GLU A 254 8.66 -0.78 50.54
C GLU A 254 7.49 -0.69 51.55
N TYR A 255 6.81 -1.81 51.85
CA TYR A 255 5.79 -1.92 52.91
C TYR A 255 6.40 -2.20 54.31
N ASP A 256 7.71 -2.24 54.45
CA ASP A 256 8.42 -2.64 55.68
C ASP A 256 8.09 -4.06 56.16
N SER A 257 7.62 -4.91 55.25
CA SER A 257 7.27 -6.31 55.53
C SER A 257 8.49 -7.20 55.38
N LEU A 258 9.45 -7.09 56.33
CA LEU A 258 10.77 -7.73 56.25
C LEU A 258 10.66 -9.25 56.21
N ASP A 259 9.78 -9.86 57.04
CA ASP A 259 9.58 -11.31 57.07
C ASP A 259 9.07 -11.88 55.73
N LEU A 260 8.20 -11.12 55.04
CA LEU A 260 7.72 -11.54 53.73
C LEU A 260 8.85 -11.45 52.68
N ALA A 261 9.61 -10.37 52.67
CA ALA A 261 10.76 -10.21 51.80
C ALA A 261 11.79 -11.33 51.99
N GLU A 262 12.10 -11.67 53.25
CA GLU A 262 13.04 -12.75 53.58
C GLU A 262 12.56 -14.12 53.09
N ARG A 263 11.28 -14.45 53.33
CA ARG A 263 10.68 -15.70 52.82
C ARG A 263 10.79 -15.81 51.30
N LEU A 264 10.39 -14.77 50.57
CA LEU A 264 10.44 -14.76 49.11
C LEU A 264 11.86 -14.93 48.57
N LEU A 265 12.86 -14.25 49.16
CA LEU A 265 14.26 -14.36 48.76
C LEU A 265 14.85 -15.74 49.07
N ASN A 266 14.43 -16.36 50.18
CA ASN A 266 14.82 -17.73 50.57
C ASN A 266 14.19 -18.78 49.64
N GLU A 267 12.93 -18.60 49.23
CA GLU A 267 12.31 -19.46 48.21
C GLU A 267 13.08 -19.42 46.90
N VAL A 268 13.47 -18.21 46.41
CA VAL A 268 14.31 -18.07 45.21
C VAL A 268 15.68 -18.72 45.37
N ALA A 269 16.23 -18.73 46.56
CA ALA A 269 17.52 -19.38 46.83
C ALA A 269 17.47 -20.91 46.68
N CYS A 270 16.27 -21.51 46.78
CA CYS A 270 16.06 -22.94 46.60
C CYS A 270 15.93 -23.37 45.13
N TYR A 271 15.83 -22.45 44.20
CA TYR A 271 15.73 -22.80 42.79
C TYR A 271 17.08 -23.26 42.22
N PRO A 272 17.10 -24.15 41.19
CA PRO A 272 18.32 -24.61 40.55
C PRO A 272 19.14 -23.42 40.01
N SER A 273 20.39 -23.28 40.49
CA SER A 273 21.22 -22.11 40.15
C SER A 273 21.58 -22.03 38.68
N GLU A 274 21.62 -23.14 37.98
CA GLU A 274 21.87 -23.29 36.55
C GLU A 274 20.70 -22.80 35.70
N GLU A 275 19.49 -22.77 36.25
CA GLU A 275 18.28 -22.31 35.57
C GLU A 275 17.97 -20.81 35.81
N ILE A 276 18.75 -20.17 36.71
CA ILE A 276 18.61 -18.75 37.04
C ILE A 276 19.68 -17.95 36.31
N TYR A 277 19.25 -16.98 35.50
CA TYR A 277 20.17 -16.10 34.77
C TYR A 277 20.99 -15.22 35.73
N ASN A 278 22.15 -14.79 35.23
CA ASN A 278 23.10 -14.05 36.07
C ASN A 278 22.54 -12.70 36.54
N ASP A 279 21.79 -12.02 35.70
CA ASP A 279 21.11 -10.76 36.02
C ASP A 279 20.08 -10.93 37.15
N VAL A 280 19.26 -11.98 37.10
CA VAL A 280 18.30 -12.30 38.17
C VAL A 280 19.00 -12.67 39.48
N ARG A 281 20.15 -13.37 39.41
CA ARG A 281 20.97 -13.63 40.60
C ARG A 281 21.52 -12.35 41.22
N GLN A 282 21.99 -11.42 40.40
CA GLN A 282 22.46 -10.11 40.87
C GLN A 282 21.33 -9.29 41.49
N GLU A 283 20.15 -9.31 40.89
CA GLU A 283 18.98 -8.64 41.44
C GLU A 283 18.54 -9.20 42.78
N ARG A 284 18.58 -10.54 42.95
CA ARG A 284 18.38 -11.17 44.27
C ARG A 284 19.39 -10.70 45.29
N MET A 285 20.68 -10.64 44.91
CA MET A 285 21.74 -10.16 45.82
C MET A 285 21.49 -8.70 46.22
N TYR A 286 21.09 -7.84 45.28
CA TYR A 286 20.75 -6.46 45.58
C TYR A 286 19.58 -6.35 46.56
N CYS A 287 18.49 -7.08 46.30
CA CYS A 287 17.32 -7.10 47.17
C CYS A 287 17.67 -7.66 48.58
N SER A 288 18.52 -8.70 48.65
CA SER A 288 19.01 -9.22 49.92
C SER A 288 19.86 -8.20 50.70
N ALA A 289 20.70 -7.43 50.01
CA ALA A 289 21.47 -6.36 50.66
C ALA A 289 20.58 -5.27 51.24
N ARG A 290 19.48 -4.91 50.54
CA ARG A 290 18.45 -3.97 51.04
C ARG A 290 17.74 -4.51 52.27
N LEU A 291 17.38 -5.78 52.28
CA LEU A 291 16.77 -6.45 53.42
C LEU A 291 17.68 -6.38 54.63
N LEU A 292 18.97 -6.80 54.52
CA LEU A 292 19.97 -6.75 55.56
C LEU A 292 20.17 -5.33 56.10
N LEU A 293 20.18 -4.33 55.22
CA LEU A 293 20.28 -2.93 55.65
C LEU A 293 19.08 -2.48 56.50
N LYS A 294 17.86 -2.90 56.13
CA LYS A 294 16.64 -2.61 56.90
C LYS A 294 16.63 -3.39 58.24
N GLN A 295 17.14 -4.60 58.27
CA GLN A 295 17.31 -5.39 59.49
C GLN A 295 18.42 -4.86 60.43
N GLY A 296 19.24 -3.90 59.97
CA GLY A 296 20.34 -3.33 60.76
C GLY A 296 21.66 -4.13 60.67
N GLU A 297 21.73 -5.18 59.87
CA GLU A 297 22.91 -6.04 59.65
C GLU A 297 23.89 -5.35 58.70
N LEU A 298 24.52 -4.23 59.14
CA LEU A 298 25.29 -3.31 58.30
C LEU A 298 26.48 -3.97 57.60
N ASP A 299 27.24 -4.81 58.33
CA ASP A 299 28.46 -5.45 57.81
C ASP A 299 28.10 -6.48 56.73
N LYS A 300 27.04 -7.27 56.95
CA LYS A 300 26.58 -8.24 55.96
C LYS A 300 26.02 -7.52 54.72
N ALA A 301 25.24 -6.46 54.90
CA ALA A 301 24.72 -5.64 53.81
C ALA A 301 25.89 -5.07 52.96
N GLN A 302 26.91 -4.53 53.61
CA GLN A 302 28.10 -3.99 52.94
C GLN A 302 28.86 -5.06 52.17
N GLN A 303 29.02 -6.25 52.74
CA GLN A 303 29.73 -7.36 52.07
C GLN A 303 29.00 -7.79 50.79
N VAL A 304 27.67 -7.91 50.84
CA VAL A 304 26.86 -8.27 49.67
C VAL A 304 26.89 -7.15 48.62
N ALA A 305 26.71 -5.89 49.01
CA ALA A 305 26.73 -4.74 48.13
C ALA A 305 28.09 -4.58 47.39
N ARG A 306 29.22 -4.82 48.10
CA ARG A 306 30.55 -4.78 47.45
C ARG A 306 30.73 -5.83 46.36
N LYS A 307 30.13 -7.02 46.48
CA LYS A 307 30.20 -8.07 45.45
C LYS A 307 29.43 -7.69 44.16
N LEU A 308 28.51 -6.74 44.26
CA LEU A 308 27.71 -6.23 43.13
C LEU A 308 28.40 -5.06 42.42
N LEU A 309 29.38 -4.41 43.03
CA LEU A 309 30.14 -3.36 42.37
C LEU A 309 31.05 -3.96 41.31
N PRO A 310 31.06 -3.38 40.07
CA PRO A 310 31.91 -3.91 39.01
C PRO A 310 33.38 -3.85 39.40
N GLY A 311 34.11 -4.97 39.30
CA GLY A 311 35.56 -5.00 39.37
C GLY A 311 36.16 -4.28 38.14
N ALA A 312 37.47 -4.02 38.18
CA ALA A 312 38.20 -3.28 37.12
C ALA A 312 38.14 -3.89 35.70
N SER A 313 37.50 -5.06 35.54
CA SER A 313 37.30 -5.76 34.27
C SER A 313 35.81 -5.82 33.87
N ALA A 314 35.13 -4.69 33.92
CA ALA A 314 33.68 -4.64 33.69
C ALA A 314 33.29 -4.91 32.22
N GLN A 315 33.07 -6.17 31.88
CA GLN A 315 32.23 -6.62 30.77
C GLN A 315 30.75 -6.76 31.20
N PHE A 316 30.22 -5.83 32.02
CA PHE A 316 28.85 -5.94 32.52
C PHE A 316 27.93 -4.94 31.84
N GLY A 317 27.13 -5.43 30.90
CA GLY A 317 26.09 -4.66 30.16
C GLY A 317 24.88 -4.20 30.98
N HIS A 318 24.86 -4.35 32.31
CA HIS A 318 23.71 -3.95 33.13
C HIS A 318 24.09 -3.09 34.31
N TYR A 319 24.38 -1.82 34.05
CA TYR A 319 24.63 -0.79 35.06
C TYR A 319 23.40 -0.35 35.85
N ARG A 320 22.23 -0.98 35.67
CA ARG A 320 20.93 -0.50 36.20
C ARG A 320 20.94 -0.32 37.72
N PHE A 321 21.61 -1.19 38.47
CA PHE A 321 21.62 -1.16 39.93
C PHE A 321 22.84 -0.47 40.53
N VAL A 322 23.83 -0.09 39.73
CA VAL A 322 25.08 0.47 40.25
C VAL A 322 24.86 1.79 41.00
N PRO A 323 24.05 2.73 40.51
CA PRO A 323 23.71 3.93 41.28
C PRO A 323 23.08 3.57 42.63
N GLU A 324 22.08 2.72 42.63
CA GLU A 324 21.37 2.32 43.84
C GLU A 324 22.28 1.61 44.85
N ILE A 325 23.29 0.85 44.38
CA ILE A 325 24.30 0.24 45.23
C ILE A 325 25.16 1.35 45.88
N PHE A 326 25.56 2.40 45.16
CA PHE A 326 26.30 3.50 45.76
C PHE A 326 25.43 4.24 46.79
N ARG A 327 24.15 4.47 46.51
CA ARG A 327 23.19 5.05 47.47
C ARG A 327 23.09 4.19 48.74
N MET A 328 23.02 2.88 48.61
CA MET A 328 22.99 1.92 49.72
C MET A 328 24.30 1.97 50.50
N MET A 329 25.45 1.97 49.84
CA MET A 329 26.77 2.07 50.47
C MET A 329 26.95 3.39 51.23
N ALA A 330 26.42 4.49 50.69
CA ALA A 330 26.38 5.77 51.40
C ALA A 330 25.55 5.67 52.68
N ALA A 331 24.34 5.09 52.61
CA ALA A 331 23.47 4.90 53.78
C ALA A 331 24.13 4.00 54.87
N ILE A 332 24.82 2.93 54.48
CA ILE A 332 25.58 2.08 55.39
C ILE A 332 26.70 2.89 56.04
N SER A 333 27.48 3.65 55.27
CA SER A 333 28.58 4.49 55.77
C SER A 333 28.13 5.55 56.77
N VAL A 334 26.96 6.17 56.53
CA VAL A 334 26.33 7.10 57.50
C VAL A 334 26.04 6.39 58.80
N ARG A 335 25.40 5.21 58.79
CA ARG A 335 25.11 4.43 60.00
C ARG A 335 26.33 3.93 60.74
N GLN A 336 27.47 3.75 60.03
CA GLN A 336 28.78 3.43 60.57
C GLN A 336 29.57 4.67 61.04
N ASN A 337 28.97 5.87 61.03
CA ASN A 337 29.61 7.16 61.34
C ASN A 337 30.82 7.52 60.45
N ASN A 338 30.92 6.96 59.24
CA ASN A 338 31.98 7.29 58.28
C ASN A 338 31.47 8.28 57.24
N LEU A 339 31.34 9.56 57.62
CA LEU A 339 30.81 10.62 56.79
C LEU A 339 31.62 10.92 55.51
N PRO A 340 32.98 10.88 55.51
CA PRO A 340 33.75 11.09 54.30
C PRO A 340 33.47 10.03 53.23
N LEU A 341 33.39 8.77 53.64
CA LEU A 341 33.09 7.66 52.75
C LEU A 341 31.64 7.70 52.24
N ALA A 342 30.70 8.10 53.10
CA ALA A 342 29.33 8.32 52.72
C ALA A 342 29.18 9.39 51.61
N LEU A 343 29.94 10.51 51.76
CA LEU A 343 29.95 11.57 50.79
C LEU A 343 30.56 11.12 49.43
N ASP A 344 31.62 10.34 49.46
CA ASP A 344 32.21 9.76 48.23
C ASP A 344 31.22 8.88 47.47
N TYR A 345 30.53 7.99 48.17
CA TYR A 345 29.49 7.16 47.54
C TYR A 345 28.30 7.96 47.05
N MET A 346 27.87 9.01 47.76
CA MET A 346 26.77 9.86 47.32
C MET A 346 27.13 10.67 46.07
N ASN A 347 28.38 11.15 45.99
CA ASN A 347 28.86 11.83 44.78
C ASN A 347 28.87 10.87 43.57
N LYS A 348 29.31 9.62 43.77
CA LYS A 348 29.27 8.60 42.72
C LYS A 348 27.84 8.30 42.29
N TYR A 349 26.90 8.17 43.24
CA TYR A 349 25.47 8.03 42.95
C TYR A 349 24.92 9.19 42.10
N ASN A 350 25.16 10.44 42.56
CA ASN A 350 24.66 11.63 41.85
C ASN A 350 25.21 11.71 40.40
N MET A 351 26.51 11.52 40.21
CA MET A 351 27.13 11.54 38.88
C MET A 351 26.52 10.51 37.94
N MET A 352 26.22 9.31 38.43
CA MET A 352 25.61 8.25 37.61
C MET A 352 24.14 8.51 37.38
N GLN A 353 23.41 9.03 38.37
CA GLN A 353 22.00 9.34 38.25
C GLN A 353 21.79 10.47 37.25
N ASP A 354 22.55 11.56 37.33
CA ASP A 354 22.51 12.67 36.38
C ASP A 354 22.75 12.20 34.92
N SER A 355 23.69 11.25 34.75
CA SER A 355 23.95 10.66 33.43
C SER A 355 22.80 9.80 32.92
N LEU A 356 22.18 9.00 33.80
CA LEU A 356 21.01 8.19 33.43
C LEU A 356 19.81 9.05 33.10
N ASP A 357 19.52 10.07 33.91
CA ASP A 357 18.41 11.00 33.69
C ASP A 357 18.58 11.76 32.37
N ALA A 358 19.80 12.22 32.07
CA ALA A 358 20.10 12.85 30.78
C ALA A 358 19.89 11.91 29.60
N GLN A 359 20.28 10.63 29.73
CA GLN A 359 20.06 9.61 28.70
C GLN A 359 18.57 9.32 28.50
N MET A 360 17.80 9.23 29.60
CA MET A 360 16.35 8.99 29.53
C MET A 360 15.62 10.18 28.89
N HIS A 361 15.97 11.41 29.23
CA HIS A 361 15.40 12.60 28.60
C HIS A 361 15.74 12.67 27.10
N LEU A 362 16.97 12.37 26.73
CA LEU A 362 17.38 12.30 25.33
C LEU A 362 16.62 11.20 24.59
N ALA A 363 16.50 10.02 25.17
CA ALA A 363 15.74 8.90 24.62
C ALA A 363 14.29 9.27 24.38
N GLY A 364 13.63 9.87 25.37
CA GLY A 364 12.25 10.33 25.24
C GLY A 364 12.07 11.33 24.08
N SER A 365 12.98 12.27 23.96
CA SER A 365 12.97 13.25 22.87
C SER A 365 13.18 12.60 21.51
N MET A 366 14.09 11.64 21.40
CA MET A 366 14.36 10.90 20.16
C MET A 366 13.18 10.02 19.73
N ILE A 367 12.49 9.37 20.67
CA ILE A 367 11.28 8.60 20.41
C ILE A 367 10.18 9.51 19.83
N ILE A 368 9.92 10.66 20.48
CA ILE A 368 8.92 11.61 20.01
C ILE A 368 9.27 12.13 18.61
N LEU A 369 10.55 12.41 18.36
CA LEU A 369 11.02 12.85 17.04
C LEU A 369 10.82 11.75 15.98
N ALA A 370 11.11 10.50 16.32
CA ALA A 370 10.91 9.36 15.41
C ALA A 370 9.42 9.18 15.06
N GLU A 371 8.52 9.25 16.05
CA GLU A 371 7.07 9.20 15.83
C GLU A 371 6.59 10.36 14.94
N TYR A 372 7.06 11.58 15.22
CA TYR A 372 6.74 12.76 14.44
C TYR A 372 7.18 12.63 12.97
N ASN A 373 8.41 12.20 12.74
CA ASN A 373 8.94 11.99 11.39
C ASN A 373 8.15 10.92 10.62
N GLN A 374 7.75 9.85 11.30
CA GLN A 374 6.91 8.82 10.68
C GLN A 374 5.54 9.37 10.29
N GLU A 375 4.91 10.15 11.17
CA GLU A 375 3.61 10.76 10.86
C GLU A 375 3.69 11.73 9.67
N ILE A 376 4.75 12.55 9.60
CA ILE A 376 5.02 13.39 8.43
C ILE A 376 5.15 12.56 7.16
N SER A 377 5.93 11.48 7.20
CA SER A 377 6.12 10.59 6.05
C SER A 377 4.79 9.95 5.58
N ARG A 378 3.93 9.54 6.52
CA ARG A 378 2.57 9.04 6.21
C ARG A 378 1.71 10.08 5.52
N ILE A 379 1.70 11.31 6.04
CA ILE A 379 0.94 12.42 5.46
C ILE A 379 1.43 12.73 4.04
N GLU A 380 2.74 12.74 3.81
CA GLU A 380 3.33 12.98 2.49
C GLU A 380 2.98 11.86 1.50
N LEU A 381 3.06 10.61 1.93
CA LEU A 381 2.67 9.46 1.11
C LEU A 381 1.18 9.53 0.74
N GLN A 382 0.31 9.85 1.70
CA GLN A 382 -1.12 10.01 1.45
C GLN A 382 -1.42 11.15 0.48
N ARG A 383 -0.72 12.29 0.61
CA ARG A 383 -0.81 13.41 -0.34
C ARG A 383 -0.34 13.01 -1.74
N SER A 384 0.72 12.23 -1.84
CA SER A 384 1.21 11.69 -3.12
C SER A 384 0.19 10.76 -3.77
N ARG A 385 -0.37 9.81 -3.02
CA ARG A 385 -1.45 8.92 -3.51
C ARG A 385 -2.66 9.71 -3.99
N ASN A 386 -3.10 10.71 -3.22
CA ASN A 386 -4.23 11.55 -3.62
C ASN A 386 -3.95 12.33 -4.91
N ARG A 387 -2.73 12.84 -5.10
CA ARG A 387 -2.31 13.49 -6.36
C ARG A 387 -2.39 12.54 -7.55
N VAL A 388 -1.89 11.31 -7.40
CA VAL A 388 -1.96 10.29 -8.46
C VAL A 388 -3.41 9.93 -8.78
N LEU A 389 -4.27 9.75 -7.77
CA LEU A 389 -5.70 9.49 -7.99
C LEU A 389 -6.40 10.64 -8.72
N MET A 390 -6.09 11.90 -8.38
CA MET A 390 -6.61 13.07 -9.10
C MET A 390 -6.16 13.09 -10.57
N LEU A 391 -4.90 12.76 -10.86
CA LEU A 391 -4.41 12.69 -12.23
C LEU A 391 -5.09 11.57 -13.03
N ILE A 392 -5.27 10.40 -12.44
CA ILE A 392 -5.98 9.27 -13.07
C ILE A 392 -7.45 9.63 -13.34
N SER A 393 -8.13 10.25 -12.37
CA SER A 393 -9.53 10.67 -12.55
C SER A 393 -9.66 11.75 -13.62
N GLY A 394 -8.74 12.71 -13.67
CA GLY A 394 -8.67 13.72 -14.72
C GLY A 394 -8.48 13.11 -16.11
N LEU A 395 -7.56 12.15 -16.24
CA LEU A 395 -7.36 11.43 -17.50
C LEU A 395 -8.61 10.64 -17.92
N ALA A 396 -9.28 9.99 -16.98
CA ALA A 396 -10.51 9.25 -17.25
C ALA A 396 -11.63 10.19 -17.78
N ILE A 397 -11.77 11.37 -17.20
CA ILE A 397 -12.73 12.38 -17.68
C ILE A 397 -12.40 12.80 -19.12
N VAL A 398 -11.13 13.07 -19.44
CA VAL A 398 -10.70 13.43 -20.80
C VAL A 398 -11.02 12.29 -21.78
N LEU A 399 -10.78 11.04 -21.42
CA LEU A 399 -11.10 9.89 -22.26
C LEU A 399 -12.61 9.75 -22.50
N ILE A 400 -13.44 9.99 -21.49
CA ILE A 400 -14.91 9.98 -21.61
C ILE A 400 -15.36 11.08 -22.56
N VAL A 401 -14.83 12.29 -22.42
CA VAL A 401 -15.16 13.42 -23.32
C VAL A 401 -14.77 13.08 -24.76
N LEU A 402 -13.58 12.57 -25.00
CA LEU A 402 -13.13 12.14 -26.33
C LEU A 402 -14.03 11.03 -26.90
N PHE A 403 -14.43 10.08 -26.09
CA PHE A 403 -15.36 9.03 -26.50
C PHE A 403 -16.73 9.57 -26.88
N VAL A 404 -17.29 10.51 -26.11
CA VAL A 404 -18.55 11.19 -26.43
C VAL A 404 -18.42 11.95 -27.75
N ILE A 405 -17.32 12.70 -27.93
CA ILE A 405 -17.06 13.41 -29.21
C ILE A 405 -17.02 12.43 -30.37
N LEU A 406 -16.37 11.29 -30.22
CA LEU A 406 -16.32 10.24 -31.25
C LEU A 406 -17.71 9.70 -31.59
N LEU A 407 -18.55 9.45 -30.57
CA LEU A 407 -19.93 8.99 -30.79
C LEU A 407 -20.75 10.03 -31.52
N LEU A 408 -20.67 11.32 -31.16
CA LEU A 408 -21.35 12.42 -31.83
C LEU A 408 -20.87 12.58 -33.28
N TYR A 409 -19.56 12.47 -33.50
CA TYR A 409 -18.98 12.49 -34.85
C TYR A 409 -19.49 11.32 -35.69
N ARG A 410 -19.54 10.10 -35.15
CA ARG A 410 -20.11 8.94 -35.85
C ARG A 410 -21.59 9.12 -36.17
N LYS A 411 -22.38 9.68 -35.23
CA LYS A 411 -23.81 9.97 -35.46
C LYS A 411 -23.99 11.00 -36.58
N LEU A 412 -23.23 12.08 -36.55
CA LEU A 412 -23.26 13.13 -37.58
C LEU A 412 -22.84 12.57 -38.97
N TYR A 413 -21.80 11.75 -39.00
CA TYR A 413 -21.32 11.11 -40.23
C TYR A 413 -22.40 10.19 -40.84
N ARG A 414 -23.05 9.35 -40.00
CA ARG A 414 -24.15 8.48 -40.43
C ARG A 414 -25.35 9.30 -40.95
N SER A 415 -25.71 10.40 -40.31
CA SER A 415 -26.76 11.30 -40.76
C SER A 415 -26.46 11.89 -42.14
N LYS A 416 -25.22 12.34 -42.38
CA LYS A 416 -24.80 12.84 -43.68
C LYS A 416 -24.84 11.77 -44.79
N LEU A 417 -24.45 10.51 -44.45
CA LEU A 417 -24.58 9.39 -45.40
C LEU A 417 -26.02 9.09 -45.77
N ALA A 418 -26.93 9.14 -44.80
CA ALA A 418 -28.35 8.94 -45.04
C ALA A 418 -28.93 10.00 -46.00
N LEU A 419 -28.45 11.26 -45.90
CA LEU A 419 -28.84 12.32 -46.86
C LEU A 419 -28.36 12.03 -48.27
N VAL A 420 -27.11 11.55 -48.44
CA VAL A 420 -26.60 11.15 -49.76
C VAL A 420 -27.47 10.05 -50.36
N LYS A 421 -27.77 8.99 -49.59
CA LYS A 421 -28.61 7.87 -50.03
C LYS A 421 -29.99 8.32 -50.43
N LYS A 422 -30.66 9.13 -49.59
CA LYS A 422 -31.99 9.68 -49.89
C LYS A 422 -32.01 10.54 -51.15
N THR A 423 -30.95 11.31 -51.42
CA THR A 423 -30.86 12.13 -52.63
C THR A 423 -30.73 11.25 -53.88
N LEU A 424 -29.93 10.18 -53.83
CA LEU A 424 -29.78 9.25 -54.95
C LEU A 424 -31.11 8.50 -55.24
N GLU A 425 -31.80 8.00 -54.20
CA GLU A 425 -33.10 7.33 -54.33
C GLU A 425 -34.14 8.27 -54.95
N LYS A 426 -34.17 9.56 -54.56
CA LYS A 426 -35.07 10.57 -55.13
C LYS A 426 -34.81 10.81 -56.61
N GLU A 427 -33.56 10.86 -57.03
CA GLU A 427 -33.21 11.06 -58.43
C GLU A 427 -33.56 9.85 -59.31
N GLN A 428 -33.38 8.61 -58.78
CA GLN A 428 -33.80 7.38 -59.48
C GLN A 428 -35.30 7.25 -59.66
N GLN A 429 -36.11 7.77 -58.72
CA GLN A 429 -37.60 7.76 -58.83
C GLN A 429 -38.16 8.77 -59.82
N VAL A 430 -37.39 9.79 -60.20
CA VAL A 430 -37.82 10.83 -61.17
C VAL A 430 -37.75 10.34 -62.62
N GLU A 431 -37.09 9.21 -62.91
CA GLU A 431 -37.06 8.58 -64.23
C GLU A 431 -38.34 7.76 -64.56
N MET A 432 -39.31 7.62 -63.65
CA MET A 432 -40.65 7.06 -63.96
C MET A 432 -41.69 8.19 -64.10
N PRO A 433 -42.53 8.22 -65.18
CA PRO A 433 -43.54 9.24 -65.31
C PRO A 433 -44.55 9.12 -64.16
N ALA A 434 -44.68 10.19 -63.38
CA ALA A 434 -45.62 10.26 -62.27
C ALA A 434 -47.05 10.34 -62.82
N LEU A 435 -47.80 9.29 -62.57
CA LEU A 435 -49.29 9.31 -62.67
C LEU A 435 -49.80 10.30 -61.61
N VAL A 436 -50.62 11.18 -62.07
CA VAL A 436 -51.31 12.26 -61.37
C VAL A 436 -52.01 11.69 -60.12
N ASN A 437 -51.71 12.23 -58.95
CA ASN A 437 -52.52 11.99 -57.77
C ASN A 437 -53.34 13.26 -57.47
N GLU A 438 -54.61 13.24 -57.86
CA GLU A 438 -55.61 14.15 -57.42
C GLU A 438 -55.97 13.94 -55.98
N ASN A 439 -55.58 14.87 -55.09
CA ASN A 439 -56.30 15.16 -53.84
C ASN A 439 -55.66 16.33 -53.10
N CYS A 440 -56.07 17.54 -53.36
CA CYS A 440 -55.94 18.66 -52.41
C CYS A 440 -57.21 19.49 -52.45
N LYS A 441 -57.81 19.67 -51.27
CA LYS A 441 -58.99 20.51 -51.02
C LYS A 441 -58.70 22.00 -51.32
N PRO A 442 -59.71 22.78 -51.70
CA PRO A 442 -59.54 24.12 -52.18
C PRO A 442 -59.48 25.15 -51.04
N GLU A 443 -58.51 26.05 -51.11
CA GLU A 443 -58.56 27.38 -50.51
C GLU A 443 -58.62 28.44 -51.61
N GLU A 444 -59.44 29.44 -51.38
CA GLU A 444 -59.94 30.55 -52.16
C GLU A 444 -59.19 31.04 -53.41
N LEU A 445 -59.99 31.32 -54.46
CA LEU A 445 -59.73 31.31 -55.87
C LEU A 445 -59.31 32.64 -56.48
N PRO A 446 -58.29 32.68 -57.32
CA PRO A 446 -58.31 33.46 -58.55
C PRO A 446 -58.84 32.61 -59.72
N ASP A 447 -59.33 33.27 -60.70
CA ASP A 447 -60.04 32.83 -61.93
C ASP A 447 -59.52 31.47 -62.49
N GLU A 448 -60.38 30.50 -62.65
CA GLU A 448 -60.10 29.12 -63.11
C GLU A 448 -59.37 29.10 -64.47
N ASN A 449 -59.59 30.10 -65.30
CA ASN A 449 -58.96 30.23 -66.57
C ASN A 449 -57.47 30.67 -66.47
N GLU A 450 -57.12 31.53 -65.49
CA GLU A 450 -55.75 32.00 -65.27
C GLU A 450 -54.88 30.87 -64.63
N ARG A 451 -55.49 30.03 -63.82
CA ARG A 451 -54.81 28.84 -63.24
C ARG A 451 -54.47 27.79 -64.28
N ASN A 452 -55.39 27.47 -65.16
CA ASN A 452 -55.17 26.51 -66.22
C ASN A 452 -54.12 27.02 -67.25
N GLN A 453 -54.09 28.31 -67.55
CA GLN A 453 -53.03 28.89 -68.36
C GLN A 453 -51.63 28.85 -67.65
N GLN A 454 -51.57 29.14 -66.34
CA GLN A 454 -50.35 29.06 -65.62
C GLN A 454 -49.87 27.61 -65.48
N ALA A 455 -50.74 26.64 -65.26
CA ALA A 455 -50.39 25.20 -65.18
C ALA A 455 -49.83 24.69 -66.53
N ASN A 456 -50.45 25.09 -67.66
CA ASN A 456 -49.96 24.78 -69.00
C ASN A 456 -48.60 25.44 -69.29
N LEU A 457 -48.37 26.66 -68.81
CA LEU A 457 -47.11 27.37 -68.98
C LEU A 457 -46.02 26.66 -68.17
N ILE A 458 -46.31 26.21 -66.94
CA ILE A 458 -45.36 25.45 -66.13
C ILE A 458 -45.05 24.05 -66.72
N SER A 459 -46.04 23.39 -67.30
CA SER A 459 -45.84 22.14 -68.07
C SER A 459 -44.90 22.38 -69.27
N ASN A 460 -45.13 23.40 -70.06
CA ASN A 460 -44.27 23.76 -71.20
C ASN A 460 -42.84 24.16 -70.71
N LEU A 461 -42.74 24.89 -69.61
CA LEU A 461 -41.47 25.24 -69.01
C LEU A 461 -40.66 23.96 -68.60
N LYS A 462 -41.29 22.95 -67.97
CA LYS A 462 -40.66 21.71 -67.65
C LYS A 462 -40.19 20.94 -68.90
N VAL A 463 -41.02 20.82 -69.90
CA VAL A 463 -40.69 20.21 -71.21
C VAL A 463 -39.50 20.93 -71.85
N LEU A 464 -39.49 22.25 -71.85
CA LEU A 464 -38.34 23.03 -72.33
C LEU A 464 -37.07 22.75 -71.59
N MET A 465 -37.13 22.68 -70.23
CA MET A 465 -35.97 22.37 -69.40
C MET A 465 -35.38 20.95 -69.69
N GLU A 466 -36.26 19.99 -69.93
CA GLU A 466 -35.83 18.59 -70.17
C GLU A 466 -35.34 18.39 -71.62
N SER A 467 -35.99 18.97 -72.60
CA SER A 467 -35.67 18.75 -74.02
C SER A 467 -34.49 19.56 -74.51
N GLN A 468 -34.43 20.87 -74.19
CA GLN A 468 -33.39 21.78 -74.69
C GLN A 468 -32.29 22.10 -73.69
N LYS A 469 -32.49 21.75 -72.38
CA LYS A 469 -31.58 21.99 -71.28
C LYS A 469 -30.97 23.39 -71.18
N PRO A 470 -31.79 24.47 -71.36
CA PRO A 470 -31.28 25.84 -71.39
C PRO A 470 -30.55 26.21 -70.04
N TYR A 471 -30.84 25.53 -68.95
CA TYR A 471 -30.21 25.73 -67.63
C TYR A 471 -28.69 25.45 -67.64
N LEU A 472 -28.17 24.80 -68.68
CA LEU A 472 -26.73 24.60 -68.85
C LEU A 472 -25.97 25.88 -69.24
N ASN A 473 -26.67 26.87 -69.74
CA ASN A 473 -26.10 28.19 -69.94
C ASN A 473 -26.01 28.97 -68.63
N PRO A 474 -24.76 29.28 -68.12
CA PRO A 474 -24.55 29.99 -66.85
C PRO A 474 -25.27 31.38 -66.82
N GLY A 475 -25.40 32.02 -67.95
CA GLY A 475 -26.00 33.34 -68.07
C GLY A 475 -27.51 33.35 -68.32
N LEU A 476 -28.21 32.20 -68.27
CA LEU A 476 -29.64 32.11 -68.56
C LEU A 476 -30.48 33.06 -67.70
N THR A 477 -31.26 33.88 -68.36
CA THR A 477 -32.15 34.84 -67.72
C THR A 477 -33.61 34.41 -67.83
N ILE A 478 -34.48 34.90 -66.96
CA ILE A 478 -35.92 34.65 -66.99
C ILE A 478 -36.54 35.27 -68.26
N VAL A 479 -35.95 36.35 -68.81
CA VAL A 479 -36.40 37.00 -70.03
C VAL A 479 -36.24 36.10 -71.26
N GLU A 480 -35.08 35.47 -71.39
CA GLU A 480 -34.80 34.53 -72.48
C GLU A 480 -35.72 33.29 -72.38
N VAL A 481 -35.98 32.76 -71.22
CA VAL A 481 -36.91 31.63 -71.05
C VAL A 481 -38.32 32.03 -71.33
N ALA A 482 -38.76 33.27 -70.99
CA ALA A 482 -40.06 33.78 -71.30
C ALA A 482 -40.26 33.97 -72.83
N GLN A 483 -39.21 34.40 -73.54
CA GLN A 483 -39.23 34.49 -75.02
C GLN A 483 -39.38 33.12 -75.66
N LEU A 484 -38.64 32.11 -75.19
CA LEU A 484 -38.76 30.74 -75.69
C LEU A 484 -40.13 30.11 -75.46
N LEU A 485 -40.87 30.56 -74.46
CA LEU A 485 -42.22 30.11 -74.13
C LEU A 485 -43.32 31.04 -74.70
N ALA A 486 -42.99 32.00 -75.58
CA ALA A 486 -43.87 32.97 -76.13
C ALA A 486 -44.73 33.74 -75.08
N THR A 487 -44.08 34.12 -73.95
CA THR A 487 -44.69 34.81 -72.81
C THR A 487 -43.83 35.99 -72.35
N ASN A 488 -44.27 36.71 -71.34
CA ASN A 488 -43.50 37.80 -70.77
C ASN A 488 -42.88 37.40 -69.36
N ARG A 489 -41.83 38.12 -68.97
CA ARG A 489 -41.11 37.92 -67.72
C ARG A 489 -42.02 37.91 -66.49
N THR A 490 -42.95 38.85 -66.38
CA THR A 490 -43.83 39.04 -65.23
C THR A 490 -44.75 37.84 -65.04
N TYR A 491 -45.36 37.38 -66.16
CA TYR A 491 -46.30 36.26 -66.17
C TYR A 491 -45.55 34.92 -65.83
N LEU A 492 -44.38 34.69 -66.42
CA LEU A 492 -43.57 33.52 -66.12
C LEU A 492 -43.13 33.52 -64.67
N SER A 493 -42.70 34.68 -64.13
CA SER A 493 -42.29 34.77 -62.68
C SER A 493 -43.48 34.50 -61.76
N LYS A 494 -44.70 35.05 -62.10
CA LYS A 494 -45.92 34.80 -61.31
C LYS A 494 -46.32 33.32 -61.36
N ALA A 495 -46.21 32.66 -62.50
CA ALA A 495 -46.48 31.23 -62.63
C ALA A 495 -45.51 30.35 -61.83
N ILE A 496 -44.18 30.61 -61.88
CA ILE A 496 -43.17 29.87 -61.10
C ILE A 496 -43.41 30.05 -59.61
N ASN A 497 -43.58 31.29 -59.14
CA ASN A 497 -43.78 31.56 -57.72
C ASN A 497 -45.11 30.99 -57.21
N GLY A 498 -46.20 31.12 -58.02
CA GLY A 498 -47.53 30.65 -57.64
C GLY A 498 -47.68 29.12 -57.66
N GLN A 499 -47.30 28.48 -58.75
CA GLN A 499 -47.49 27.03 -58.96
C GLN A 499 -46.37 26.18 -58.35
N LEU A 500 -45.10 26.62 -58.42
CA LEU A 500 -43.97 25.87 -57.95
C LEU A 500 -43.46 26.32 -56.54
N LYS A 501 -44.04 27.40 -56.01
CA LYS A 501 -43.66 27.99 -54.70
C LYS A 501 -42.15 28.21 -54.56
N THR A 502 -41.52 28.60 -55.68
CA THR A 502 -40.08 28.83 -55.76
C THR A 502 -39.74 30.01 -56.65
N THR A 503 -38.52 30.54 -56.55
CA THR A 503 -38.06 31.60 -57.46
C THR A 503 -37.42 31.02 -58.72
N PHE A 504 -37.39 31.77 -59.83
CA PHE A 504 -36.72 31.32 -61.04
C PHE A 504 -35.26 30.88 -60.83
N PRO A 505 -34.40 31.62 -60.09
CA PRO A 505 -33.04 31.14 -59.83
C PRO A 505 -32.99 29.82 -59.06
N ASN A 506 -33.87 29.62 -58.08
CA ASN A 506 -33.94 28.36 -57.35
C ASN A 506 -34.42 27.21 -58.22
N PHE A 507 -35.41 27.44 -59.05
CA PHE A 507 -35.93 26.48 -60.03
C PHE A 507 -34.81 26.03 -61.00
N ILE A 508 -34.10 26.98 -61.63
CA ILE A 508 -32.98 26.66 -62.51
C ILE A 508 -31.85 25.92 -61.75
N ASN A 509 -31.51 26.35 -60.51
CA ASN A 509 -30.49 25.67 -59.71
C ASN A 509 -30.88 24.22 -59.37
N GLU A 510 -32.15 23.91 -59.22
CA GLU A 510 -32.63 22.54 -59.04
C GLU A 510 -32.28 21.66 -60.25
N TYR A 511 -32.56 22.08 -61.47
CA TYR A 511 -32.18 21.37 -62.69
C TYR A 511 -30.65 21.22 -62.82
N ARG A 512 -29.88 22.27 -62.53
CA ARG A 512 -28.45 22.27 -62.57
C ARG A 512 -27.85 21.26 -61.54
N ILE A 513 -28.45 21.18 -60.35
CA ILE A 513 -28.00 20.22 -59.34
C ILE A 513 -28.36 18.79 -59.75
N ARG A 514 -29.54 18.52 -60.28
CA ARG A 514 -29.90 17.20 -60.81
C ARG A 514 -28.93 16.76 -61.91
N GLU A 515 -28.61 17.65 -62.88
CA GLU A 515 -27.58 17.34 -63.86
C GLU A 515 -26.21 17.10 -63.28
N SER A 516 -25.81 17.85 -62.23
CA SER A 516 -24.56 17.58 -61.55
C SER A 516 -24.55 16.21 -60.84
N ILE A 517 -25.67 15.79 -60.24
CA ILE A 517 -25.80 14.46 -59.64
C ILE A 517 -25.73 13.39 -60.73
N ARG A 518 -26.41 13.57 -61.86
CA ARG A 518 -26.34 12.68 -63.03
C ARG A 518 -24.89 12.53 -63.53
N LEU A 519 -24.14 13.63 -63.66
CA LEU A 519 -22.74 13.62 -64.05
C LEU A 519 -21.86 12.90 -63.03
N ILE A 520 -22.14 13.04 -61.73
CA ILE A 520 -21.44 12.28 -60.67
C ILE A 520 -21.73 10.80 -60.82
N THR A 521 -22.98 10.39 -61.00
CA THR A 521 -23.38 8.98 -61.10
C THR A 521 -22.92 8.32 -62.41
N THR A 522 -22.75 9.05 -63.49
CA THR A 522 -22.19 8.57 -64.78
C THR A 522 -20.65 8.58 -64.80
N GLY A 523 -19.98 8.89 -63.68
CA GLY A 523 -18.53 8.80 -63.55
C GLY A 523 -17.75 10.04 -64.03
N TYR A 524 -18.38 11.14 -64.39
CA TYR A 524 -17.70 12.36 -64.84
C TYR A 524 -16.63 12.86 -63.85
N THR A 525 -16.91 12.72 -62.57
CA THR A 525 -15.96 13.11 -61.48
C THR A 525 -14.79 12.17 -61.29
N LEU A 526 -14.65 11.11 -62.08
CA LEU A 526 -13.48 10.26 -62.07
C LEU A 526 -12.28 10.93 -62.75
N THR A 527 -12.55 11.71 -63.80
CA THR A 527 -11.53 12.35 -64.64
C THR A 527 -11.55 13.88 -64.56
N HIS A 528 -12.62 14.49 -63.99
CA HIS A 528 -12.80 15.93 -63.98
C HIS A 528 -12.86 16.51 -62.58
N THR A 529 -12.45 17.76 -62.46
CA THR A 529 -12.47 18.51 -61.18
C THR A 529 -13.88 18.91 -60.78
N GLN A 530 -14.07 19.29 -59.52
CA GLN A 530 -15.31 19.84 -59.02
C GLN A 530 -15.71 21.16 -59.73
N GLU A 531 -14.75 21.95 -60.19
CA GLU A 531 -14.95 23.16 -60.93
C GLU A 531 -15.47 22.85 -62.37
N ALA A 532 -14.88 21.85 -63.00
CA ALA A 532 -15.38 21.36 -64.29
C ALA A 532 -16.82 20.82 -64.18
N LEU A 533 -17.13 20.09 -63.06
CA LEU A 533 -18.50 19.63 -62.78
C LEU A 533 -19.47 20.80 -62.62
N ALA A 534 -19.09 21.87 -61.92
CA ALA A 534 -19.93 23.07 -61.76
C ALA A 534 -20.22 23.74 -63.10
N ASN A 535 -19.19 23.95 -63.92
CA ASN A 535 -19.32 24.56 -65.25
C ASN A 535 -20.16 23.69 -66.18
N GLN A 536 -19.92 22.38 -66.20
CA GLN A 536 -20.69 21.46 -67.04
C GLN A 536 -22.18 21.37 -66.64
N SER A 537 -22.50 21.65 -65.38
CA SER A 537 -23.85 21.69 -64.85
C SER A 537 -24.53 23.09 -65.02
N GLY A 538 -23.86 24.03 -65.64
CA GLY A 538 -24.42 25.37 -65.95
C GLY A 538 -24.23 26.40 -64.83
N PHE A 539 -23.36 26.15 -63.82
CA PHE A 539 -23.05 27.16 -62.82
C PHE A 539 -21.93 28.09 -63.28
N ALA A 540 -22.08 29.40 -63.05
CA ALA A 540 -21.06 30.38 -63.39
C ALA A 540 -19.77 30.32 -62.61
N ASN A 541 -19.82 29.79 -61.35
CA ASN A 541 -18.63 29.57 -60.51
C ASN A 541 -18.87 28.48 -59.49
N ARG A 542 -17.73 27.94 -58.98
CA ARG A 542 -17.69 26.85 -58.00
C ARG A 542 -18.42 27.16 -56.70
N ASN A 543 -18.34 28.39 -56.17
CA ASN A 543 -18.94 28.73 -54.86
C ASN A 543 -20.47 28.72 -54.92
N VAL A 544 -21.06 29.26 -56.00
CA VAL A 544 -22.50 29.20 -56.23
C VAL A 544 -22.96 27.75 -56.33
N PHE A 545 -22.24 26.91 -57.06
CA PHE A 545 -22.48 25.47 -57.14
C PHE A 545 -22.48 24.82 -55.77
N ILE A 546 -21.42 25.00 -54.96
CA ILE A 546 -21.31 24.37 -53.63
C ILE A 546 -22.48 24.73 -52.73
N ASN A 547 -22.87 26.01 -52.72
CA ASN A 547 -23.98 26.48 -51.90
C ASN A 547 -25.34 25.93 -52.37
N ALA A 548 -25.60 25.93 -53.69
CA ALA A 548 -26.80 25.37 -54.26
C ALA A 548 -26.89 23.85 -54.05
N PHE A 549 -25.76 23.12 -54.23
CA PHE A 549 -25.68 21.69 -54.02
C PHE A 549 -25.96 21.32 -52.56
N LYS A 550 -25.31 22.03 -51.61
CA LYS A 550 -25.54 21.81 -50.19
C LYS A 550 -26.98 22.12 -49.77
N LYS A 551 -27.57 23.17 -50.34
CA LYS A 551 -28.99 23.54 -50.09
C LYS A 551 -29.94 22.43 -50.56
N TYR A 552 -29.68 21.82 -51.72
CA TYR A 552 -30.53 20.80 -52.32
C TYR A 552 -30.33 19.41 -51.67
N THR A 553 -29.07 18.98 -51.47
CA THR A 553 -28.73 17.63 -51.02
C THR A 553 -28.50 17.53 -49.50
N GLY A 554 -28.34 18.65 -48.81
CA GLY A 554 -27.97 18.72 -47.39
C GLY A 554 -26.46 18.47 -47.10
N VAL A 555 -25.66 18.10 -48.11
CA VAL A 555 -24.22 17.84 -47.98
C VAL A 555 -23.42 18.58 -49.03
N VAL A 556 -22.13 18.81 -48.79
CA VAL A 556 -21.24 19.45 -49.78
C VAL A 556 -20.90 18.48 -50.91
N PRO A 557 -20.64 18.98 -52.13
CA PRO A 557 -20.33 18.13 -53.29
C PRO A 557 -19.18 17.16 -53.06
N SER A 558 -18.10 17.59 -52.43
CA SER A 558 -16.95 16.73 -52.14
C SER A 558 -17.31 15.53 -51.27
N PHE A 559 -18.15 15.73 -50.25
CA PHE A 559 -18.63 14.63 -49.40
C PHE A 559 -19.53 13.66 -50.18
N PHE A 560 -20.41 14.19 -51.02
CA PHE A 560 -21.30 13.40 -51.86
C PHE A 560 -20.50 12.53 -52.85
N ILE A 561 -19.59 13.13 -53.61
CA ILE A 561 -18.73 12.45 -54.58
C ILE A 561 -17.88 11.34 -53.92
N THR A 562 -17.22 11.66 -52.79
CA THR A 562 -16.37 10.69 -52.11
C THR A 562 -17.13 9.46 -51.59
N ASN A 563 -18.35 9.68 -51.07
CA ASN A 563 -19.14 8.58 -50.53
C ASN A 563 -19.91 7.82 -51.63
N TYR A 564 -20.28 8.47 -52.73
CA TYR A 564 -20.82 7.81 -53.91
C TYR A 564 -19.78 6.85 -54.53
N LYS A 565 -18.53 7.31 -54.71
CA LYS A 565 -17.43 6.46 -55.19
C LYS A 565 -17.19 5.24 -54.29
N LYS A 566 -17.25 5.42 -52.99
CA LYS A 566 -17.08 4.30 -52.02
C LYS A 566 -18.26 3.32 -52.10
N TRP A 567 -19.43 3.77 -52.36
CA TRP A 567 -20.63 2.93 -52.47
C TRP A 567 -20.61 2.12 -53.76
N ASN A 568 -20.40 2.78 -54.88
CA ASN A 568 -20.35 2.14 -56.20
C ASN A 568 -19.21 1.09 -56.29
N ASN A 569 -18.05 1.35 -55.65
CA ASN A 569 -16.95 0.38 -55.56
C ASN A 569 -17.23 -0.82 -54.61
N LYS A 570 -18.21 -0.72 -53.72
CA LYS A 570 -18.66 -1.84 -52.90
C LYS A 570 -19.62 -2.75 -53.67
N ASP A 571 -20.54 -2.18 -54.43
CA ASP A 571 -21.49 -2.99 -55.22
C ASP A 571 -20.79 -3.76 -56.35
N ASN A 572 -19.72 -3.19 -56.94
CA ASN A 572 -18.91 -3.89 -57.94
C ASN A 572 -18.03 -5.05 -57.41
N ARG A 573 -17.79 -5.11 -56.11
CA ARG A 573 -17.03 -6.25 -55.52
C ARG A 573 -17.90 -7.47 -55.23
N PHE A 574 -19.20 -7.34 -55.27
CA PHE A 574 -20.11 -8.47 -55.12
C PHE A 574 -20.57 -9.10 -56.45
N HIS A 575 -20.08 -8.56 -57.60
CA HIS A 575 -20.38 -9.11 -58.93
C HIS A 575 -19.18 -9.78 -59.60
N ASP A 576 -17.97 -9.77 -58.97
CA ASP A 576 -16.78 -10.41 -59.53
C ASP A 576 -16.45 -11.79 -58.86
N ASP A 577 -17.33 -12.29 -57.97
CA ASP A 577 -17.16 -13.59 -57.29
C ASP A 577 -18.31 -14.57 -57.62
N ASP A 578 -18.89 -14.54 -58.89
CA ASP A 578 -19.72 -15.62 -59.39
C ASP A 578 -19.12 -16.31 -60.62
#